data_af2f511b1026af03773f69d69700c11c
#
_entry.id   af2f511b1026af03773f69d69700c11c
#
_cell.length_a   1.000
_cell.length_b   1.000
_cell.length_c   1.000
_cell.angle_alpha   90.00
_cell.angle_beta   90.00
_cell.angle_gamma   90.00
#
_symmetry.space_group_name_H-M   'P 1'
#
loop_
_entity.id
_entity.type
_entity.pdbx_description
1 polymer ?
#
loop_
_entity_poly.entity_id
_entity_poly.type
_entity_poly.pdbx_seq_one_letter_code
_entity_poly.pdbx_strand_id
1 'polypeptide(L)'
;ELNPDLIMTSASGFAEYDSHPQLLEAGLSVVINSDYLEYDPLGRAEWGKFIAAFFDKEAEADKLFDEMVARYEEAKALVSNQTEPVTVFANTAYEGTWYMPGGESYIAILLADAGADYVFKDLEGSGAQPLDFEVVLERAKDADFWVNVGAMTELKELAGIDARYEDFEAYQQGKVYTYSKRITAAG
;
A
#
# COMPACT_ATOMS: atom_id res chain seq x y z
N GLU A 1 -7.58 -28.36 19.94
CA GLU A 1 -6.71 -28.38 18.77
C GLU A 1 -7.54 -27.97 17.55
N LEU A 2 -7.00 -27.04 16.74
CA LEU A 2 -7.55 -26.77 15.42
C LEU A 2 -7.14 -27.91 14.49
N ASN A 3 -8.07 -28.41 13.70
CA ASN A 3 -7.77 -29.42 12.67
C ASN A 3 -8.24 -28.87 11.34
N PRO A 4 -7.48 -27.93 10.73
CA PRO A 4 -7.89 -27.26 9.51
C PRO A 4 -7.77 -28.21 8.30
N ASP A 5 -8.69 -28.08 7.36
CA ASP A 5 -8.61 -28.78 6.07
C ASP A 5 -7.53 -28.19 5.18
N LEU A 6 -7.27 -26.88 5.33
CA LEU A 6 -6.29 -26.11 4.56
C LEU A 6 -5.70 -25.00 5.42
N ILE A 7 -4.39 -24.76 5.25
CA ILE A 7 -3.68 -23.61 5.81
C ILE A 7 -3.26 -22.70 4.66
N MET A 8 -3.68 -21.46 4.72
CA MET A 8 -3.18 -20.43 3.81
C MET A 8 -2.11 -19.61 4.51
N THR A 9 -0.96 -19.42 3.85
CA THR A 9 0.16 -18.63 4.37
C THR A 9 0.81 -17.84 3.24
N SER A 10 1.68 -16.90 3.58
CA SER A 10 2.56 -16.24 2.62
C SER A 10 3.92 -16.96 2.57
N ALA A 11 4.68 -16.71 1.49
CA ALA A 11 6.06 -17.15 1.39
C ALA A 11 6.94 -15.99 0.91
N SER A 12 8.02 -15.72 1.65
CA SER A 12 8.98 -14.64 1.35
C SER A 12 10.05 -15.08 0.36
N GLY A 13 10.20 -16.38 0.12
CA GLY A 13 11.31 -16.98 -0.60
C GLY A 13 12.56 -17.20 0.26
N PHE A 14 12.52 -16.85 1.55
CA PHE A 14 13.58 -17.10 2.51
C PHE A 14 13.14 -18.18 3.49
N ALA A 15 13.71 -19.38 3.38
CA ALA A 15 13.28 -20.56 4.14
C ALA A 15 13.29 -20.36 5.66
N GLU A 16 14.13 -19.47 6.17
CA GLU A 16 14.23 -19.14 7.60
C GLU A 16 13.03 -18.33 8.14
N TYR A 17 12.32 -17.63 7.26
CA TYR A 17 11.12 -16.85 7.61
C TYR A 17 9.82 -17.51 7.18
N ASP A 18 9.91 -18.51 6.30
CA ASP A 18 8.76 -19.19 5.72
C ASP A 18 8.34 -20.39 6.57
N SER A 19 7.09 -20.42 7.01
CA SER A 19 6.54 -21.52 7.80
C SER A 19 6.02 -22.69 6.96
N HIS A 20 5.76 -22.48 5.66
CA HIS A 20 5.14 -23.49 4.80
C HIS A 20 5.95 -24.79 4.67
N PRO A 21 7.31 -24.82 4.64
CA PRO A 21 8.04 -26.09 4.56
C PRO A 21 7.77 -26.99 5.76
N GLN A 22 7.79 -26.43 6.96
CA GLN A 22 7.54 -27.16 8.21
C GLN A 22 6.11 -27.68 8.30
N LEU A 23 5.14 -26.89 7.81
CA LEU A 23 3.73 -27.30 7.75
C LEU A 23 3.52 -28.46 6.78
N LEU A 24 4.18 -28.44 5.62
CA LEU A 24 4.13 -29.54 4.65
C LEU A 24 4.82 -30.80 5.18
N GLU A 25 5.96 -30.69 5.87
CA GLU A 25 6.63 -31.81 6.53
C GLU A 25 5.76 -32.44 7.62
N ALA A 26 4.92 -31.64 8.29
CA ALA A 26 3.93 -32.11 9.26
C ALA A 26 2.71 -32.79 8.60
N GLY A 27 2.67 -32.89 7.26
CA GLY A 27 1.57 -33.54 6.55
C GLY A 27 0.31 -32.67 6.42
N LEU A 28 0.42 -31.37 6.64
CA LEU A 28 -0.71 -30.44 6.53
C LEU A 28 -0.89 -29.97 5.08
N SER A 29 -2.13 -29.73 4.68
CA SER A 29 -2.44 -29.10 3.39
C SER A 29 -2.14 -27.62 3.47
N VAL A 30 -1.23 -27.13 2.61
CA VAL A 30 -0.81 -25.73 2.62
C VAL A 30 -0.95 -25.13 1.25
N VAL A 31 -1.45 -23.89 1.20
CA VAL A 31 -1.49 -23.05 -0.01
C VAL A 31 -0.82 -21.71 0.26
N ILE A 32 -0.11 -21.21 -0.72
CA ILE A 32 0.64 -19.95 -0.60
C ILE A 32 -0.16 -18.85 -1.30
N ASN A 33 -0.48 -17.79 -0.55
CA ASN A 33 -0.97 -16.53 -1.07
C ASN A 33 0.20 -15.56 -1.20
N SER A 34 0.46 -15.06 -2.41
CA SER A 34 1.53 -14.12 -2.72
C SER A 34 1.02 -12.80 -3.30
N ASP A 35 -0.19 -12.38 -2.92
CA ASP A 35 -0.82 -11.13 -3.37
C ASP A 35 0.06 -9.89 -3.11
N TYR A 36 0.86 -9.92 -2.07
CA TYR A 36 1.77 -8.83 -1.71
C TYR A 36 2.89 -8.59 -2.74
N LEU A 37 3.17 -9.57 -3.62
CA LEU A 37 4.15 -9.45 -4.71
C LEU A 37 3.56 -8.80 -5.97
N GLU A 38 2.22 -8.66 -6.03
CA GLU A 38 1.58 -7.98 -7.13
C GLU A 38 1.79 -6.47 -7.05
N TYR A 39 2.24 -5.88 -8.13
CA TYR A 39 2.48 -4.45 -8.24
C TYR A 39 1.25 -3.70 -8.73
N ASP A 40 0.52 -4.34 -9.65
CA ASP A 40 -0.73 -3.78 -10.18
C ASP A 40 -1.84 -3.83 -9.12
N PRO A 41 -2.54 -2.71 -8.86
CA PRO A 41 -3.62 -2.67 -7.88
C PRO A 41 -4.77 -3.64 -8.18
N LEU A 42 -5.14 -3.78 -9.45
CA LEU A 42 -6.19 -4.73 -9.84
C LEU A 42 -5.68 -6.17 -9.80
N GLY A 43 -4.43 -6.42 -10.20
CA GLY A 43 -3.78 -7.73 -10.03
C GLY A 43 -3.78 -8.18 -8.58
N ARG A 44 -3.44 -7.28 -7.63
CA ARG A 44 -3.53 -7.59 -6.20
C ARG A 44 -4.95 -7.92 -5.74
N ALA A 45 -5.94 -7.17 -6.20
CA ALA A 45 -7.33 -7.43 -5.88
C ALA A 45 -7.84 -8.75 -6.48
N GLU A 46 -7.34 -9.16 -7.64
CA GLU A 46 -7.71 -10.40 -8.33
C GLU A 46 -7.36 -11.66 -7.51
N TRP A 47 -6.37 -11.60 -6.62
CA TRP A 47 -6.07 -12.69 -5.70
C TRP A 47 -7.24 -13.10 -4.83
N GLY A 48 -8.26 -12.24 -4.69
CA GLY A 48 -9.55 -12.60 -4.10
C GLY A 48 -10.24 -13.77 -4.78
N LYS A 49 -10.09 -13.93 -6.11
CA LYS A 49 -10.60 -15.06 -6.88
C LYS A 49 -9.91 -16.36 -6.51
N PHE A 50 -8.57 -16.29 -6.31
CA PHE A 50 -7.79 -17.44 -5.84
C PHE A 50 -8.29 -17.95 -4.48
N ILE A 51 -8.57 -17.05 -3.56
CA ILE A 51 -9.14 -17.42 -2.24
C ILE A 51 -10.53 -18.00 -2.40
N ALA A 52 -11.39 -17.41 -3.23
CA ALA A 52 -12.76 -17.82 -3.45
C ALA A 52 -12.89 -19.26 -4.01
N ALA A 53 -11.90 -19.71 -4.81
CA ALA A 53 -11.85 -21.04 -5.38
C ALA A 53 -11.82 -22.18 -4.32
N PHE A 54 -11.32 -21.89 -3.11
CA PHE A 54 -11.32 -22.85 -2.00
C PHE A 54 -12.69 -22.98 -1.30
N PHE A 55 -13.66 -22.13 -1.69
CA PHE A 55 -14.99 -22.05 -1.07
C PHE A 55 -16.14 -22.23 -2.08
N ASP A 56 -15.85 -22.66 -3.30
CA ASP A 56 -16.81 -22.76 -4.41
C ASP A 56 -17.53 -21.41 -4.67
N LYS A 57 -16.76 -20.29 -4.62
CA LYS A 57 -17.26 -18.92 -4.71
C LYS A 57 -16.70 -18.16 -5.92
N GLU A 58 -16.21 -18.85 -6.94
CA GLU A 58 -15.56 -18.24 -8.11
C GLU A 58 -16.49 -17.26 -8.83
N ALA A 59 -17.72 -17.66 -9.08
CA ALA A 59 -18.69 -16.82 -9.80
C ALA A 59 -19.06 -15.53 -9.02
N GLU A 60 -19.08 -15.59 -7.68
CA GLU A 60 -19.32 -14.45 -6.82
C GLU A 60 -18.09 -13.51 -6.80
N ALA A 61 -16.90 -14.10 -6.73
CA ALA A 61 -15.64 -13.36 -6.78
C ALA A 61 -15.42 -12.68 -8.14
N ASP A 62 -15.72 -13.36 -9.24
CA ASP A 62 -15.65 -12.77 -10.59
C ASP A 62 -16.54 -11.53 -10.70
N LYS A 63 -17.80 -11.65 -10.25
CA LYS A 63 -18.73 -10.53 -10.26
C LYS A 63 -18.23 -9.34 -9.43
N LEU A 64 -17.74 -9.61 -8.22
CA LEU A 64 -17.22 -8.56 -7.32
C LEU A 64 -15.97 -7.89 -7.90
N PHE A 65 -15.10 -8.68 -8.52
CA PHE A 65 -13.91 -8.17 -9.19
C PHE A 65 -14.26 -7.29 -10.39
N ASP A 66 -15.19 -7.73 -11.26
CA ASP A 66 -15.63 -6.95 -12.42
C ASP A 66 -16.25 -5.61 -11.99
N GLU A 67 -17.05 -5.61 -10.91
CA GLU A 67 -17.61 -4.37 -10.34
C GLU A 67 -16.54 -3.47 -9.76
N MET A 68 -15.46 -4.02 -9.18
CA MET A 68 -14.32 -3.27 -8.66
C MET A 68 -13.52 -2.65 -9.81
N VAL A 69 -13.20 -3.43 -10.85
CA VAL A 69 -12.52 -2.94 -12.06
C VAL A 69 -13.29 -1.77 -12.67
N ALA A 70 -14.60 -1.93 -12.85
CA ALA A 70 -15.43 -0.87 -13.44
C ALA A 70 -15.34 0.44 -12.62
N ARG A 71 -15.43 0.36 -11.30
CA ARG A 71 -15.29 1.53 -10.40
C ARG A 71 -13.89 2.14 -10.41
N TYR A 72 -12.87 1.30 -10.51
CA TYR A 72 -11.47 1.74 -10.58
C TYR A 72 -11.21 2.53 -11.87
N GLU A 73 -11.64 1.98 -13.01
CA GLU A 73 -11.49 2.62 -14.30
C GLU A 73 -12.33 3.92 -14.41
N GLU A 74 -13.54 3.94 -13.82
CA GLU A 74 -14.35 5.16 -13.73
C GLU A 74 -13.62 6.24 -12.92
N ALA A 75 -13.04 5.89 -11.77
CA ALA A 75 -12.28 6.84 -10.94
C ALA A 75 -11.04 7.37 -11.68
N LYS A 76 -10.29 6.48 -12.35
CA LYS A 76 -9.11 6.83 -13.15
C LYS A 76 -9.48 7.76 -14.32
N ALA A 77 -10.63 7.55 -14.93
CA ALA A 77 -11.10 8.38 -16.02
C ALA A 77 -11.39 9.84 -15.60
N LEU A 78 -11.75 10.09 -14.33
CA LEU A 78 -12.02 11.44 -13.82
C LEU A 78 -10.80 12.37 -13.91
N VAL A 79 -9.60 11.81 -13.81
CA VAL A 79 -8.34 12.56 -13.81
C VAL A 79 -7.58 12.49 -15.14
N SER A 80 -8.09 11.77 -16.14
CA SER A 80 -7.43 11.53 -17.43
C SER A 80 -7.11 12.80 -18.22
N ASN A 81 -7.83 13.90 -17.97
CA ASN A 81 -7.65 15.20 -18.64
C ASN A 81 -6.95 16.24 -17.75
N GLN A 82 -6.40 15.83 -16.60
CA GLN A 82 -5.71 16.74 -15.71
C GLN A 82 -4.40 17.21 -16.34
N THR A 83 -4.23 18.53 -16.46
CA THR A 83 -3.04 19.15 -17.06
C THR A 83 -1.99 19.57 -16.05
N GLU A 84 -2.39 19.73 -14.79
CA GLU A 84 -1.54 20.13 -13.69
C GLU A 84 -1.69 19.12 -12.55
N PRO A 85 -0.94 18.01 -12.57
CA PRO A 85 -0.99 17.02 -11.50
C PRO A 85 -0.45 17.61 -10.21
N VAL A 86 -1.11 17.28 -9.10
CA VAL A 86 -0.64 17.65 -7.76
C VAL A 86 0.52 16.75 -7.34
N THR A 87 1.50 17.33 -6.66
CA THR A 87 2.65 16.59 -6.14
C THR A 87 2.31 15.89 -4.82
N VAL A 88 2.71 14.62 -4.72
CA VAL A 88 2.36 13.78 -3.56
C VAL A 88 3.58 12.98 -3.09
N PHE A 89 3.76 12.88 -1.77
CA PHE A 89 4.68 11.92 -1.16
C PHE A 89 3.98 11.12 -0.06
N ALA A 90 4.63 10.03 0.40
CA ALA A 90 3.96 9.04 1.24
C ALA A 90 4.81 8.60 2.45
N ASN A 91 4.14 7.95 3.42
CA ASN A 91 4.69 7.33 4.62
C ASN A 91 5.25 8.34 5.64
N THR A 92 5.92 7.80 6.67
CA THR A 92 6.67 8.54 7.69
C THR A 92 7.98 7.82 7.97
N ALA A 93 8.94 8.47 8.60
CA ALA A 93 10.15 7.82 9.05
C ALA A 93 9.85 6.83 10.20
N TYR A 94 10.52 5.70 10.19
CA TYR A 94 10.54 4.72 11.26
C TYR A 94 11.98 4.59 11.77
N GLU A 95 12.19 4.86 13.06
CA GLU A 95 13.54 4.87 13.68
C GLU A 95 14.59 5.69 12.92
N GLY A 96 14.16 6.83 12.38
CA GLY A 96 15.00 7.77 11.64
C GLY A 96 15.20 7.46 10.16
N THR A 97 14.73 6.32 9.67
CA THR A 97 14.79 5.94 8.25
C THR A 97 13.42 6.04 7.60
N TRP A 98 13.34 6.68 6.45
CA TRP A 98 12.12 6.76 5.66
C TRP A 98 12.08 5.63 4.64
N TYR A 99 11.16 4.71 4.80
CA TYR A 99 10.95 3.62 3.84
C TYR A 99 10.00 4.09 2.75
N MET A 100 10.57 4.74 1.73
CA MET A 100 9.83 5.35 0.64
C MET A 100 9.42 4.30 -0.40
N PRO A 101 8.14 4.22 -0.82
CA PRO A 101 7.74 3.32 -1.90
C PRO A 101 8.51 3.58 -3.19
N GLY A 102 9.05 2.55 -3.81
CA GLY A 102 9.70 2.67 -5.12
C GLY A 102 8.73 3.12 -6.21
N GLY A 103 9.25 3.65 -7.31
CA GLY A 103 8.45 4.19 -8.42
C GLY A 103 7.59 3.16 -9.15
N GLU A 104 7.92 1.87 -9.03
CA GLU A 104 7.15 0.76 -9.60
C GLU A 104 6.26 0.06 -8.54
N SER A 105 6.13 0.65 -7.35
CA SER A 105 5.37 0.06 -6.26
C SER A 105 3.86 0.21 -6.48
N TYR A 106 3.10 -0.67 -5.82
CA TYR A 106 1.65 -0.58 -5.72
C TYR A 106 1.16 0.84 -5.35
N ILE A 107 1.83 1.50 -4.38
CA ILE A 107 1.49 2.87 -3.96
C ILE A 107 1.75 3.88 -5.09
N ALA A 108 2.91 3.78 -5.76
CA ALA A 108 3.25 4.68 -6.87
C ALA A 108 2.25 4.55 -8.03
N ILE A 109 1.84 3.33 -8.37
CA ILE A 109 0.84 3.07 -9.40
C ILE A 109 -0.51 3.66 -9.00
N LEU A 110 -0.97 3.45 -7.76
CA LEU A 110 -2.23 4.04 -7.27
C LEU A 110 -2.22 5.57 -7.33
N LEU A 111 -1.11 6.20 -6.96
CA LEU A 111 -0.97 7.66 -7.03
C LEU A 111 -1.00 8.16 -8.48
N ALA A 112 -0.30 7.48 -9.38
CA ALA A 112 -0.30 7.81 -10.81
C ALA A 112 -1.69 7.64 -11.42
N ASP A 113 -2.40 6.57 -11.11
CA ASP A 113 -3.76 6.31 -11.59
C ASP A 113 -4.78 7.29 -11.00
N ALA A 114 -4.51 7.84 -9.82
CA ALA A 114 -5.26 8.96 -9.25
C ALA A 114 -4.88 10.33 -9.83
N GLY A 115 -4.01 10.39 -10.84
CA GLY A 115 -3.58 11.63 -11.51
C GLY A 115 -2.58 12.46 -10.70
N ALA A 116 -1.94 11.89 -9.68
CA ALA A 116 -0.93 12.58 -8.89
C ALA A 116 0.46 12.44 -9.49
N ASP A 117 1.31 13.43 -9.26
CA ASP A 117 2.74 13.37 -9.52
C ASP A 117 3.47 12.92 -8.25
N TYR A 118 3.81 11.62 -8.21
CA TYR A 118 4.54 11.07 -7.08
C TYR A 118 5.99 11.57 -7.06
N VAL A 119 6.39 12.28 -6.00
CA VAL A 119 7.70 12.94 -5.89
C VAL A 119 8.87 11.95 -6.04
N PHE A 120 8.67 10.69 -5.65
CA PHE A 120 9.69 9.65 -5.67
C PHE A 120 9.47 8.59 -6.76
N LYS A 121 8.76 8.92 -7.83
CA LYS A 121 8.48 8.02 -8.96
C LYS A 121 9.72 7.52 -9.71
N ASP A 122 10.86 8.18 -9.53
CA ASP A 122 12.17 7.85 -10.11
C ASP A 122 12.97 6.83 -9.28
N LEU A 123 12.50 6.45 -8.10
CA LEU A 123 13.13 5.38 -7.33
C LEU A 123 12.90 4.04 -8.01
N GLU A 124 13.98 3.30 -8.25
CA GLU A 124 13.91 2.01 -8.93
C GLU A 124 13.20 0.94 -8.09
N GLY A 125 12.46 0.07 -8.79
CA GLY A 125 11.82 -1.11 -8.23
C GLY A 125 10.51 -0.83 -7.51
N SER A 126 9.90 -1.91 -7.03
CA SER A 126 8.57 -1.92 -6.40
C SER A 126 8.62 -1.97 -4.87
N GLY A 127 9.79 -2.30 -4.29
CA GLY A 127 9.99 -2.37 -2.85
C GLY A 127 10.15 -1.00 -2.20
N ALA A 128 10.10 -0.99 -0.87
CA ALA A 128 10.40 0.21 -0.10
C ALA A 128 11.91 0.50 -0.12
N GLN A 129 12.28 1.73 -0.43
CA GLN A 129 13.67 2.20 -0.48
C GLN A 129 13.99 2.98 0.81
N PRO A 130 15.05 2.61 1.54
CA PRO A 130 15.45 3.35 2.72
C PRO A 130 16.10 4.68 2.31
N LEU A 131 15.55 5.79 2.79
CA LEU A 131 16.05 7.15 2.58
C LEU A 131 16.29 7.84 3.91
N ASP A 132 17.29 8.70 3.95
CA ASP A 132 17.49 9.62 5.06
C ASP A 132 16.41 10.70 5.07
N PHE A 133 16.05 11.18 6.26
CA PHE A 133 15.03 12.22 6.43
C PHE A 133 15.34 13.47 5.60
N GLU A 134 16.60 13.90 5.58
CA GLU A 134 17.06 15.08 4.87
C GLU A 134 16.86 14.97 3.36
N VAL A 135 17.06 13.79 2.80
CA VAL A 135 16.79 13.52 1.36
C VAL A 135 15.30 13.65 1.06
N VAL A 136 14.44 13.14 1.95
CA VAL A 136 13.00 13.26 1.78
C VAL A 136 12.55 14.71 1.92
N LEU A 137 13.06 15.42 2.92
CA LEU A 137 12.74 16.83 3.13
C LEU A 137 13.18 17.68 1.93
N GLU A 138 14.40 17.49 1.42
CA GLU A 138 14.91 18.22 0.25
C GLU A 138 13.99 18.05 -0.98
N ARG A 139 13.50 16.82 -1.21
CA ARG A 139 12.72 16.50 -2.40
C ARG A 139 11.23 16.81 -2.27
N ALA A 140 10.66 16.64 -1.08
CA ALA A 140 9.22 16.69 -0.86
C ALA A 140 8.77 17.90 -0.02
N LYS A 141 9.68 18.81 0.33
CA LYS A 141 9.37 19.98 1.18
C LYS A 141 8.19 20.79 0.66
N ASP A 142 8.16 21.03 -0.65
CA ASP A 142 7.17 21.85 -1.32
C ASP A 142 6.06 21.03 -1.99
N ALA A 143 5.93 19.74 -1.64
CA ALA A 143 4.88 18.87 -2.18
C ALA A 143 3.49 19.29 -1.69
N ASP A 144 2.49 19.20 -2.58
CA ASP A 144 1.12 19.63 -2.28
C ASP A 144 0.44 18.75 -1.23
N PHE A 145 0.68 17.43 -1.24
CA PHE A 145 -0.01 16.47 -0.39
C PHE A 145 0.95 15.45 0.22
N TRP A 146 0.65 15.09 1.47
CA TRP A 146 1.31 14.02 2.19
C TRP A 146 0.30 12.94 2.58
N VAL A 147 0.52 11.70 2.16
CA VAL A 147 -0.43 10.60 2.33
C VAL A 147 0.18 9.42 3.10
N ASN A 148 -0.68 8.54 3.59
CA ASN A 148 -0.29 7.31 4.27
C ASN A 148 0.61 7.52 5.50
N VAL A 149 0.32 8.52 6.30
CA VAL A 149 1.11 8.87 7.49
C VAL A 149 0.82 7.97 8.71
N GLY A 150 0.14 6.84 8.50
CA GLY A 150 -0.19 5.89 9.56
C GLY A 150 -1.53 6.16 10.25
N ALA A 151 -1.70 5.64 11.47
CA ALA A 151 -2.96 5.64 12.20
C ALA A 151 -3.18 6.89 13.06
N MET A 152 -2.63 8.02 12.68
CA MET A 152 -2.76 9.28 13.42
C MET A 152 -4.14 9.90 13.23
N THR A 153 -4.63 10.57 14.25
CA THR A 153 -5.94 11.23 14.26
C THR A 153 -5.83 12.75 14.23
N GLU A 154 -4.69 13.27 14.66
CA GLU A 154 -4.41 14.70 14.73
C GLU A 154 -3.02 15.02 14.13
N LEU A 155 -2.94 16.12 13.41
CA LEU A 155 -1.71 16.56 12.74
C LEU A 155 -0.53 16.76 13.71
N LYS A 156 -0.80 17.24 14.92
CA LYS A 156 0.22 17.45 15.96
C LYS A 156 0.92 16.16 16.43
N GLU A 157 0.31 15.00 16.21
CA GLU A 157 0.93 13.72 16.56
C GLU A 157 2.17 13.46 15.71
N LEU A 158 2.19 13.93 14.45
CA LEU A 158 3.37 13.88 13.59
C LEU A 158 4.52 14.70 14.16
N ALA A 159 4.27 15.97 14.52
CA ALA A 159 5.29 16.82 15.12
C ALA A 159 5.80 16.27 16.48
N GLY A 160 4.97 15.50 17.18
CA GLY A 160 5.36 14.79 18.40
C GLY A 160 6.34 13.64 18.16
N ILE A 161 6.36 13.06 16.94
CA ILE A 161 7.32 12.02 16.53
C ILE A 161 8.63 12.67 16.11
N ASP A 162 8.57 13.67 15.23
CA ASP A 162 9.72 14.44 14.77
C ASP A 162 9.29 15.86 14.43
N ALA A 163 9.87 16.85 15.11
CA ALA A 163 9.52 18.25 14.90
C ALA A 163 9.81 18.74 13.46
N ARG A 164 10.75 18.11 12.74
CA ARG A 164 11.07 18.45 11.35
C ARG A 164 9.92 18.19 10.38
N TYR A 165 8.90 17.43 10.78
CA TYR A 165 7.70 17.24 9.96
C TYR A 165 6.94 18.55 9.72
N GLU A 166 7.11 19.55 10.59
CA GLU A 166 6.53 20.88 10.42
C GLU A 166 7.14 21.66 9.24
N ASP A 167 8.30 21.23 8.73
CA ASP A 167 8.99 21.89 7.61
C ASP A 167 8.39 21.54 6.23
N PHE A 168 7.53 20.52 6.15
CA PHE A 168 6.81 20.19 4.92
C PHE A 168 5.63 21.13 4.67
N GLU A 169 5.50 21.65 3.44
CA GLU A 169 4.39 22.54 3.07
C GLU A 169 3.02 21.84 3.25
N ALA A 170 2.92 20.56 2.90
CA ALA A 170 1.71 19.76 3.12
C ALA A 170 1.29 19.73 4.59
N TYR A 171 2.23 19.67 5.54
CA TYR A 171 1.94 19.77 6.97
C TYR A 171 1.40 21.16 7.32
N GLN A 172 2.09 22.23 6.90
CA GLN A 172 1.74 23.62 7.21
C GLN A 172 0.36 23.99 6.66
N GLN A 173 -0.01 23.44 5.50
CA GLN A 173 -1.31 23.65 4.87
C GLN A 173 -2.41 22.69 5.35
N GLY A 174 -2.10 21.75 6.25
CA GLY A 174 -3.06 20.75 6.73
C GLY A 174 -3.48 19.74 5.66
N LYS A 175 -2.66 19.56 4.60
CA LYS A 175 -2.91 18.61 3.49
C LYS A 175 -2.23 17.26 3.73
N VAL A 176 -2.40 16.73 4.94
CA VAL A 176 -1.88 15.43 5.37
C VAL A 176 -3.04 14.47 5.57
N TYR A 177 -2.95 13.30 4.94
CA TYR A 177 -4.03 12.34 4.89
C TYR A 177 -3.63 10.99 5.46
N THR A 178 -4.48 10.49 6.34
CA THR A 178 -4.38 9.18 7.00
C THR A 178 -5.65 8.37 6.72
N TYR A 179 -5.56 7.05 6.88
CA TYR A 179 -6.71 6.16 6.76
C TYR A 179 -7.52 6.00 8.07
N SER A 180 -7.08 6.58 9.19
CA SER A 180 -7.66 6.35 10.53
C SER A 180 -9.15 6.65 10.63
N LYS A 181 -9.64 7.68 9.93
CA LYS A 181 -11.09 8.04 9.97
C LYS A 181 -11.96 7.16 9.07
N ARG A 182 -11.38 6.23 8.31
CA ARG A 182 -12.09 5.29 7.45
C ARG A 182 -12.15 3.88 8.02
N ILE A 183 -11.50 3.65 9.17
CA ILE A 183 -11.56 2.37 9.86
C ILE A 183 -12.96 2.26 10.48
N THR A 184 -13.69 1.21 10.12
CA THR A 184 -14.99 0.89 10.72
C THR A 184 -14.78 0.29 12.11
N ALA A 185 -15.84 0.22 12.92
CA ALA A 185 -15.78 -0.40 14.26
C ALA A 185 -15.42 -1.89 14.24
N ALA A 186 -15.32 -2.49 13.06
CA ALA A 186 -14.90 -3.88 12.87
C ALA A 186 -13.40 -4.01 12.50
N GLY A 187 -12.66 -2.91 12.42
CA GLY A 187 -11.23 -2.84 12.05
C GLY A 187 -11.02 -2.40 10.64
#